data_ccee358cd7ee55a89a00eedf8428f938
#
_entry.id   ccee358cd7ee55a89a00eedf8428f938
#
_cell.length_a   1.000
_cell.length_b   1.000
_cell.length_c   1.000
_cell.angle_alpha   90.00
_cell.angle_beta   90.00
_cell.angle_gamma   90.00
#
_symmetry.space_group_name_H-M   'P 1'
#
loop_
_entity.id
_entity.type
_entity.pdbx_description
1 polymer ?
#
loop_
_entity_poly.entity_id
_entity_poly.type
_entity_poly.pdbx_seq_one_letter_code
_entity_poly.pdbx_strand_id
1 'polypeptide(L)'
;MDLNPEPSDPISSMPRRDRRTWWATLFLLCGILGAMLGLSVRTQQQVRRVAQNAGEGISAKQVEDQQRTIKALQSRIDKFEAGTLSNTAQTRALADDLKSAKLLAGLTPVQGPGVVVTLNDSKNPFPGGLPPGMTPPNIIHDTDINQVVNELKAAGAEAVSVNDQRLVAVSPVRCAGPTVFVNNTAQTPPYQIKAIGDSKTLDAALNLHGGIADQIKSFDKGMFGVDTAKHLVIPAYSGAVQPKYAAPAPASMQASSAQISSRS
;
A
#
# COMPACT_ATOMS: atom_id res chain seq x y z
N MET A 1 -7.22 72.80 23.22
CA MET A 1 -6.66 72.23 24.47
C MET A 1 -7.57 71.08 24.87
N ASP A 2 -7.39 69.93 24.16
CA ASP A 2 -8.24 68.74 24.33
C ASP A 2 -7.32 67.62 24.92
N LEU A 3 -7.55 67.36 26.19
CA LEU A 3 -6.94 66.28 26.92
C LEU A 3 -7.66 64.97 26.59
N ASN A 4 -7.04 64.17 25.80
CA ASN A 4 -7.47 62.79 25.53
C ASN A 4 -7.28 61.94 26.81
N PRO A 5 -8.30 61.31 27.42
CA PRO A 5 -8.13 60.46 28.60
C PRO A 5 -7.41 59.17 28.20
N GLU A 6 -6.33 58.86 28.92
CA GLU A 6 -5.66 57.58 28.82
C GLU A 6 -6.62 56.40 29.07
N PRO A 7 -6.48 55.30 28.36
CA PRO A 7 -7.28 54.10 28.60
C PRO A 7 -6.90 53.50 29.97
N SER A 8 -7.83 53.59 30.92
CA SER A 8 -7.69 52.98 32.24
C SER A 8 -7.58 51.47 32.13
N ASP A 9 -6.50 50.92 32.58
CA ASP A 9 -6.25 49.45 32.69
C ASP A 9 -7.40 48.77 33.44
N PRO A 10 -8.16 47.86 32.86
CA PRO A 10 -9.32 47.21 33.49
C PRO A 10 -8.90 46.38 34.74
N ILE A 11 -7.61 46.09 34.92
CA ILE A 11 -7.10 45.31 36.04
C ILE A 11 -6.90 46.19 37.32
N SER A 12 -6.76 47.51 37.16
CA SER A 12 -6.51 48.41 38.30
C SER A 12 -7.78 48.74 39.10
N SER A 13 -8.96 48.52 38.56
CA SER A 13 -10.26 48.86 39.16
C SER A 13 -10.93 47.72 39.94
N MET A 14 -10.37 46.53 40.00
CA MET A 14 -10.94 45.39 40.73
C MET A 14 -10.59 45.41 42.23
N PRO A 15 -11.55 45.09 43.14
CA PRO A 15 -11.31 44.97 44.56
C PRO A 15 -10.27 43.86 44.83
N ARG A 16 -9.38 44.04 45.81
CA ARG A 16 -8.22 43.13 46.10
C ARG A 16 -8.60 41.67 46.26
N ARG A 17 -9.84 41.34 46.59
CA ARG A 17 -10.33 39.98 46.79
C ARG A 17 -10.56 39.27 45.44
N ASP A 18 -11.05 40.01 44.44
CA ASP A 18 -11.35 39.46 43.11
C ASP A 18 -10.08 39.30 42.27
N ARG A 19 -9.05 40.10 42.51
CA ARG A 19 -7.73 39.95 41.86
C ARG A 19 -7.04 38.66 42.24
N ARG A 20 -7.18 38.16 43.45
CA ARG A 20 -6.58 36.87 43.88
C ARG A 20 -7.29 35.68 43.22
N THR A 21 -8.60 35.71 43.15
CA THR A 21 -9.39 34.67 42.49
C THR A 21 -9.16 34.69 40.98
N TRP A 22 -9.03 35.84 40.35
CA TRP A 22 -8.75 35.99 38.92
C TRP A 22 -7.34 35.44 38.57
N TRP A 23 -6.33 35.74 39.35
CA TRP A 23 -4.97 35.18 39.19
C TRP A 23 -4.98 33.67 39.40
N ALA A 24 -5.71 33.16 40.39
CA ALA A 24 -5.80 31.71 40.63
C ALA A 24 -6.47 30.99 39.46
N THR A 25 -7.53 31.55 38.88
CA THR A 25 -8.19 30.96 37.68
C THR A 25 -7.29 31.03 36.46
N LEU A 26 -6.53 32.10 36.26
CA LEU A 26 -5.56 32.23 35.16
C LEU A 26 -4.46 31.20 35.26
N PHE A 27 -3.88 30.99 36.45
CA PHE A 27 -2.86 29.97 36.69
C PHE A 27 -3.42 28.55 36.48
N LEU A 28 -4.64 28.28 36.90
CA LEU A 28 -5.28 26.99 36.69
C LEU A 28 -5.49 26.71 35.19
N LEU A 29 -5.95 27.72 34.44
CA LEU A 29 -6.15 27.62 32.98
C LEU A 29 -4.83 27.40 32.24
N CYS A 30 -3.77 28.14 32.60
CA CYS A 30 -2.44 27.97 32.04
C CYS A 30 -1.85 26.58 32.39
N GLY A 31 -2.11 26.07 33.60
CA GLY A 31 -1.71 24.74 34.03
C GLY A 31 -2.38 23.63 33.21
N ILE A 32 -3.68 23.74 32.97
CA ILE A 32 -4.43 22.79 32.13
C ILE A 32 -3.93 22.85 30.69
N LEU A 33 -3.74 24.06 30.14
CA LEU A 33 -3.23 24.24 28.78
C LEU A 33 -1.82 23.66 28.61
N GLY A 34 -0.94 23.91 29.60
CA GLY A 34 0.41 23.34 29.63
C GLY A 34 0.41 21.80 29.74
N ALA A 35 -0.50 21.24 30.54
CA ALA A 35 -0.67 19.78 30.64
C ALA A 35 -1.19 19.18 29.32
N MET A 36 -2.16 19.80 28.66
CA MET A 36 -2.67 19.36 27.37
C MET A 36 -1.59 19.43 26.26
N LEU A 37 -0.80 20.51 26.22
CA LEU A 37 0.32 20.64 25.30
C LEU A 37 1.39 19.57 25.58
N GLY A 38 1.71 19.32 26.85
CA GLY A 38 2.67 18.27 27.24
C GLY A 38 2.21 16.87 26.87
N LEU A 39 0.92 16.55 27.00
CA LEU A 39 0.32 15.31 26.57
C LEU A 39 0.35 15.18 25.04
N SER A 40 0.02 16.25 24.31
CA SER A 40 0.05 16.29 22.85
C SER A 40 1.45 16.02 22.30
N VAL A 41 2.47 16.64 22.87
CA VAL A 41 3.89 16.41 22.48
C VAL A 41 4.33 14.99 22.78
N ARG A 42 3.93 14.43 23.92
CA ARG A 42 4.25 13.01 24.26
C ARG A 42 3.59 12.04 23.28
N THR A 43 2.31 12.29 22.93
CA THR A 43 1.58 11.44 21.95
C THR A 43 2.23 11.53 20.56
N GLN A 44 2.63 12.72 20.11
CA GLN A 44 3.34 12.89 18.84
C GLN A 44 4.71 12.20 18.84
N GLN A 45 5.45 12.25 19.94
CA GLN A 45 6.74 11.54 20.06
C GLN A 45 6.54 10.02 20.04
N GLN A 46 5.47 9.52 20.66
CA GLN A 46 5.15 8.09 20.66
C GLN A 46 4.75 7.62 19.25
N VAL A 47 3.93 8.39 18.54
CA VAL A 47 3.56 8.11 17.14
C VAL A 47 4.78 8.17 16.22
N ARG A 48 5.67 9.13 16.40
CA ARG A 48 6.95 9.20 15.65
C ARG A 48 7.86 8.00 15.93
N ARG A 49 7.98 7.55 17.17
CA ARG A 49 8.75 6.36 17.53
C ARG A 49 8.14 5.08 16.94
N VAL A 50 6.81 4.95 16.98
CA VAL A 50 6.12 3.80 16.35
C VAL A 50 6.26 3.84 14.83
N ALA A 51 6.18 5.03 14.20
CA ALA A 51 6.40 5.19 12.76
C ALA A 51 7.86 4.93 12.35
N GLN A 52 8.84 5.36 13.16
CA GLN A 52 10.25 5.04 12.95
C GLN A 52 10.52 3.54 13.12
N ASN A 53 10.02 2.93 14.20
CA ASN A 53 10.18 1.48 14.41
C ASN A 53 9.42 0.64 13.38
N ALA A 54 8.30 1.12 12.84
CA ALA A 54 7.60 0.47 11.74
C ALA A 54 8.32 0.64 10.39
N GLY A 55 9.07 1.74 10.22
CA GLY A 55 9.93 1.98 9.05
C GLY A 55 11.28 1.25 9.12
N GLU A 56 11.81 1.05 10.33
CA GLU A 56 13.07 0.32 10.60
C GLU A 56 12.85 -1.20 10.74
N GLY A 57 11.61 -1.69 10.66
CA GLY A 57 11.24 -3.09 10.89
C GLY A 57 11.89 -4.12 9.94
N ILE A 58 12.48 -3.66 8.84
CA ILE A 58 13.41 -4.44 8.01
C ILE A 58 14.55 -3.48 7.67
N SER A 59 15.71 -3.64 8.28
CA SER A 59 16.87 -2.81 7.96
C SER A 59 17.21 -2.99 6.47
N ALA A 60 17.65 -1.92 5.79
CA ALA A 60 18.07 -1.99 4.38
C ALA A 60 19.07 -3.14 4.15
N LYS A 61 19.90 -3.44 5.14
CA LYS A 61 20.83 -4.57 5.16
C LYS A 61 20.09 -5.93 5.13
N GLN A 62 18.99 -6.06 5.86
CA GLN A 62 18.20 -7.29 5.88
C GLN A 62 17.48 -7.55 4.56
N VAL A 63 17.02 -6.48 3.89
CA VAL A 63 16.46 -6.55 2.52
C VAL A 63 17.56 -6.96 1.54
N GLU A 64 18.75 -6.38 1.64
CA GLU A 64 19.89 -6.71 0.79
C GLU A 64 20.36 -8.17 0.99
N ASP A 65 20.44 -8.64 2.23
CA ASP A 65 20.79 -10.03 2.53
C ASP A 65 19.73 -11.01 2.02
N GLN A 66 18.44 -10.66 2.13
CA GLN A 66 17.36 -11.46 1.55
C GLN A 66 17.46 -11.49 0.02
N GLN A 67 17.72 -10.35 -0.63
CA GLN A 67 17.89 -10.28 -2.08
C GLN A 67 19.10 -11.09 -2.55
N ARG A 68 20.21 -11.07 -1.82
CA ARG A 68 21.39 -11.92 -2.10
C ARG A 68 21.04 -13.41 -1.98
N THR A 69 20.30 -13.78 -0.93
CA THR A 69 19.84 -15.15 -0.73
C THR A 69 18.91 -15.62 -1.85
N ILE A 70 17.96 -14.78 -2.27
CA ILE A 70 17.06 -15.06 -3.38
C ILE A 70 17.85 -15.27 -4.68
N LYS A 71 18.79 -14.36 -5.01
CA LYS A 71 19.65 -14.51 -6.20
C LYS A 71 20.49 -15.78 -6.14
N ALA A 72 21.04 -16.12 -4.97
CA ALA A 72 21.83 -17.34 -4.79
C ALA A 72 20.97 -18.59 -4.98
N LEU A 73 19.73 -18.60 -4.45
CA LEU A 73 18.80 -19.71 -4.64
C LEU A 73 18.35 -19.83 -6.09
N GLN A 74 18.02 -18.72 -6.75
CA GLN A 74 17.71 -18.71 -8.18
C GLN A 74 18.86 -19.25 -9.01
N SER A 75 20.10 -18.80 -8.77
CA SER A 75 21.29 -19.34 -9.46
C SER A 75 21.51 -20.83 -9.20
N ARG A 76 21.18 -21.32 -7.99
CA ARG A 76 21.24 -22.77 -7.70
C ARG A 76 20.17 -23.55 -8.45
N ILE A 77 18.97 -23.01 -8.56
CA ILE A 77 17.88 -23.62 -9.32
C ILE A 77 18.25 -23.65 -10.80
N ASP A 78 18.75 -22.53 -11.37
CA ASP A 78 19.17 -22.48 -12.77
C ASP A 78 20.31 -23.47 -13.09
N LYS A 79 21.25 -23.60 -12.17
CA LYS A 79 22.33 -24.62 -12.29
C LYS A 79 21.78 -26.05 -12.17
N PHE A 80 20.79 -26.27 -11.31
CA PHE A 80 20.15 -27.58 -11.18
C PHE A 80 19.33 -27.90 -12.45
N GLU A 81 18.59 -26.94 -12.98
CA GLU A 81 17.89 -27.05 -14.26
C GLU A 81 18.87 -27.35 -15.41
N ALA A 82 19.99 -26.63 -15.50
CA ALA A 82 21.02 -26.84 -16.52
C ALA A 82 21.77 -28.18 -16.37
N GLY A 83 22.02 -28.62 -15.13
CA GLY A 83 22.71 -29.90 -14.85
C GLY A 83 21.80 -31.11 -14.96
N THR A 84 20.49 -30.96 -14.81
CA THR A 84 19.50 -32.03 -14.83
C THR A 84 18.97 -32.31 -16.26
N LEU A 85 19.32 -31.47 -17.24
CA LEU A 85 18.96 -31.66 -18.66
C LEU A 85 19.61 -32.93 -19.31
N SER A 86 20.30 -33.77 -18.52
CA SER A 86 20.78 -35.03 -19.01
C SER A 86 19.72 -36.14 -18.92
N ASN A 87 18.99 -36.31 -20.00
CA ASN A 87 18.61 -37.56 -20.61
C ASN A 87 17.45 -38.44 -20.10
N THR A 88 16.62 -38.09 -19.11
CA THR A 88 15.41 -38.89 -18.88
C THR A 88 14.12 -38.06 -19.05
N ALA A 89 13.08 -38.67 -19.64
CA ALA A 89 11.76 -38.03 -19.82
C ALA A 89 11.18 -37.53 -18.50
N GLN A 90 11.44 -38.22 -17.40
CA GLN A 90 11.02 -37.82 -16.04
C GLN A 90 11.67 -36.53 -15.58
N THR A 91 12.93 -36.31 -15.91
CA THR A 91 13.66 -35.08 -15.50
C THR A 91 13.14 -33.84 -16.26
N ARG A 92 12.77 -34.03 -17.53
CA ARG A 92 12.15 -32.97 -18.33
C ARG A 92 10.78 -32.62 -17.81
N ALA A 93 9.91 -33.59 -17.50
CA ALA A 93 8.62 -33.38 -16.92
C ALA A 93 8.70 -32.60 -15.59
N LEU A 94 9.63 -32.96 -14.71
CA LEU A 94 9.84 -32.23 -13.44
C LEU A 94 10.33 -30.79 -13.65
N ALA A 95 11.21 -30.56 -14.64
CA ALA A 95 11.66 -29.21 -14.99
C ALA A 95 10.50 -28.34 -15.53
N ASP A 96 9.64 -28.91 -16.35
CA ASP A 96 8.44 -28.22 -16.87
C ASP A 96 7.41 -27.92 -15.76
N ASP A 97 7.20 -28.86 -14.82
CA ASP A 97 6.37 -28.65 -13.64
C ASP A 97 6.94 -27.53 -12.75
N LEU A 98 8.25 -27.51 -12.52
CA LEU A 98 8.91 -26.46 -11.74
C LEU A 98 8.81 -25.10 -12.43
N LYS A 99 8.97 -25.04 -13.76
CA LYS A 99 8.80 -23.82 -14.54
C LYS A 99 7.37 -23.29 -14.44
N SER A 100 6.39 -24.17 -14.55
CA SER A 100 4.97 -23.83 -14.40
C SER A 100 4.67 -23.33 -12.98
N ALA A 101 5.19 -24.01 -11.96
CA ALA A 101 5.04 -23.60 -10.57
C ALA A 101 5.65 -22.20 -10.30
N LYS A 102 6.85 -21.93 -10.83
CA LYS A 102 7.50 -20.60 -10.74
C LYS A 102 6.68 -19.52 -11.42
N LEU A 103 6.10 -19.82 -12.60
CA LEU A 103 5.24 -18.90 -13.33
C LEU A 103 4.00 -18.53 -12.50
N LEU A 104 3.29 -19.55 -11.98
CA LEU A 104 2.11 -19.38 -11.13
C LEU A 104 2.43 -18.65 -9.82
N ALA A 105 3.58 -18.91 -9.23
CA ALA A 105 4.05 -18.21 -8.04
C ALA A 105 4.49 -16.75 -8.29
N GLY A 106 4.52 -16.31 -9.57
CA GLY A 106 4.98 -14.98 -9.95
C GLY A 106 6.49 -14.76 -9.87
N LEU A 107 7.28 -15.84 -9.78
CA LEU A 107 8.75 -15.81 -9.68
C LEU A 107 9.44 -15.70 -11.05
N THR A 108 8.67 -15.64 -12.13
CA THR A 108 9.16 -15.50 -13.50
C THR A 108 8.61 -14.20 -14.09
N PRO A 109 9.43 -13.40 -14.83
CA PRO A 109 8.91 -12.30 -15.61
C PRO A 109 7.91 -12.80 -16.64
N VAL A 110 6.86 -12.02 -16.88
CA VAL A 110 5.81 -12.38 -17.84
C VAL A 110 5.57 -11.25 -18.82
N GLN A 111 5.09 -11.59 -20.00
CA GLN A 111 4.73 -10.63 -21.04
C GLN A 111 3.42 -11.03 -21.71
N GLY A 112 2.66 -10.05 -22.17
CA GLY A 112 1.40 -10.27 -22.85
C GLY A 112 0.64 -8.98 -23.14
N PRO A 113 -0.53 -9.09 -23.77
CA PRO A 113 -1.46 -7.97 -23.90
C PRO A 113 -2.04 -7.62 -22.52
N GLY A 114 -2.60 -6.41 -22.39
CA GLY A 114 -3.25 -6.02 -21.16
C GLY A 114 -3.59 -4.52 -21.10
N VAL A 115 -3.62 -3.99 -19.88
CA VAL A 115 -3.91 -2.58 -19.61
C VAL A 115 -2.86 -1.97 -18.69
N VAL A 116 -2.68 -0.65 -18.83
CA VAL A 116 -1.93 0.19 -17.89
C VAL A 116 -2.90 1.19 -17.29
N VAL A 117 -3.13 1.08 -15.98
CA VAL A 117 -3.90 2.07 -15.23
C VAL A 117 -2.94 3.05 -14.59
N THR A 118 -3.17 4.34 -14.80
CA THR A 118 -2.39 5.42 -14.18
C THR A 118 -3.25 6.11 -13.14
N LEU A 119 -2.83 6.06 -11.88
CA LEU A 119 -3.44 6.79 -10.79
C LEU A 119 -2.52 7.92 -10.37
N ASN A 120 -3.08 9.12 -10.22
CA ASN A 120 -2.32 10.31 -9.86
C ASN A 120 -3.09 11.14 -8.83
N ASP A 121 -2.36 11.83 -7.97
CA ASP A 121 -2.97 12.78 -7.05
C ASP A 121 -3.54 13.97 -7.82
N SER A 122 -4.65 14.52 -7.36
CA SER A 122 -5.22 15.73 -7.94
C SER A 122 -4.36 16.95 -7.59
N LYS A 123 -4.20 17.84 -8.55
CA LYS A 123 -3.61 19.16 -8.32
C LYS A 123 -4.59 20.14 -7.67
N ASN A 124 -5.87 19.80 -7.62
CA ASN A 124 -6.91 20.62 -7.04
C ASN A 124 -6.96 20.40 -5.53
N PRO A 125 -6.91 21.46 -4.71
CA PRO A 125 -7.06 21.32 -3.27
C PRO A 125 -8.49 20.90 -2.93
N PHE A 126 -8.68 20.23 -1.80
CA PHE A 126 -10.01 19.91 -1.31
C PHE A 126 -10.72 21.20 -0.86
N PRO A 127 -11.90 21.53 -1.43
CA PRO A 127 -12.62 22.76 -1.10
C PRO A 127 -13.02 22.80 0.38
N GLY A 128 -12.76 23.92 1.05
CA GLY A 128 -13.21 24.15 2.44
C GLY A 128 -12.37 23.48 3.52
N GLY A 129 -11.28 22.81 3.17
CA GLY A 129 -10.44 22.06 4.12
C GLY A 129 -11.04 20.70 4.49
N LEU A 130 -10.19 19.80 4.98
CA LEU A 130 -10.61 18.44 5.37
C LEU A 130 -11.18 18.45 6.79
N PRO A 131 -12.38 17.89 7.01
CA PRO A 131 -12.87 17.58 8.35
C PRO A 131 -11.91 16.65 9.10
N PRO A 132 -11.77 16.80 10.43
CA PRO A 132 -10.94 15.90 11.22
C PRO A 132 -11.33 14.43 11.02
N GLY A 133 -10.36 13.59 10.68
CA GLY A 133 -10.55 12.14 10.50
C GLY A 133 -11.02 11.72 9.09
N MET A 134 -11.24 12.65 8.18
CA MET A 134 -11.55 12.31 6.79
C MET A 134 -10.27 12.04 6.00
N THR A 135 -10.30 10.98 5.18
CA THR A 135 -9.23 10.68 4.22
C THR A 135 -9.31 11.66 3.04
N PRO A 136 -8.19 12.30 2.65
CA PRO A 136 -8.20 13.25 1.54
C PRO A 136 -8.60 12.60 0.20
N PRO A 137 -9.71 12.99 -0.43
CA PRO A 137 -10.15 12.38 -1.69
C PRO A 137 -9.35 12.85 -2.91
N ASN A 138 -8.49 13.84 -2.73
CA ASN A 138 -7.59 14.38 -3.76
C ASN A 138 -6.22 13.67 -3.81
N ILE A 139 -6.01 12.66 -2.98
CA ILE A 139 -4.77 11.88 -2.90
C ILE A 139 -5.14 10.41 -3.10
N ILE A 140 -4.34 9.69 -3.87
CA ILE A 140 -4.49 8.24 -4.07
C ILE A 140 -3.98 7.49 -2.83
N HIS A 141 -4.82 6.61 -2.31
CA HIS A 141 -4.52 5.77 -1.16
C HIS A 141 -4.29 4.30 -1.56
N ASP A 142 -3.79 3.52 -0.63
CA ASP A 142 -3.64 2.06 -0.80
C ASP A 142 -4.99 1.36 -1.04
N THR A 143 -6.08 1.88 -0.49
CA THR A 143 -7.44 1.40 -0.74
C THR A 143 -7.83 1.52 -2.21
N ASP A 144 -7.50 2.64 -2.86
CA ASP A 144 -7.81 2.87 -4.28
C ASP A 144 -7.02 1.91 -5.17
N ILE A 145 -5.71 1.76 -4.88
CA ILE A 145 -4.84 0.82 -5.59
C ILE A 145 -5.35 -0.61 -5.41
N ASN A 146 -5.71 -1.02 -4.18
CA ASN A 146 -6.22 -2.36 -3.91
C ASN A 146 -7.55 -2.61 -4.59
N GLN A 147 -8.45 -1.63 -4.69
CA GLN A 147 -9.71 -1.77 -5.41
C GLN A 147 -9.47 -1.96 -6.92
N VAL A 148 -8.62 -1.12 -7.53
CA VAL A 148 -8.25 -1.30 -8.96
C VAL A 148 -7.63 -2.67 -9.21
N VAL A 149 -6.72 -3.13 -8.34
CA VAL A 149 -6.09 -4.45 -8.43
C VAL A 149 -7.13 -5.57 -8.33
N ASN A 150 -8.12 -5.43 -7.43
CA ASN A 150 -9.19 -6.41 -7.26
C ASN A 150 -10.13 -6.46 -8.47
N GLU A 151 -10.50 -5.32 -9.05
CA GLU A 151 -11.29 -5.28 -10.29
C GLU A 151 -10.55 -5.96 -11.44
N LEU A 152 -9.26 -5.68 -11.61
CA LEU A 152 -8.43 -6.33 -12.62
C LEU A 152 -8.35 -7.84 -12.43
N LYS A 153 -8.15 -8.30 -11.18
CA LYS A 153 -8.14 -9.74 -10.86
C LYS A 153 -9.50 -10.39 -11.11
N ALA A 154 -10.58 -9.75 -10.73
CA ALA A 154 -11.95 -10.23 -10.98
C ALA A 154 -12.25 -10.32 -12.47
N ALA A 155 -11.69 -9.42 -13.28
CA ALA A 155 -11.80 -9.42 -14.75
C ALA A 155 -10.85 -10.42 -15.43
N GLY A 156 -10.09 -11.22 -14.68
CA GLY A 156 -9.24 -12.28 -15.22
C GLY A 156 -7.81 -11.85 -15.53
N ALA A 157 -7.27 -10.83 -14.84
CA ALA A 157 -5.86 -10.49 -14.96
C ALA A 157 -4.96 -11.64 -14.45
N GLU A 158 -4.04 -12.10 -15.29
CA GLU A 158 -3.12 -13.21 -15.01
C GLU A 158 -1.90 -12.75 -14.22
N ALA A 159 -1.51 -11.49 -14.39
CA ALA A 159 -0.39 -10.89 -13.68
C ALA A 159 -0.64 -9.39 -13.49
N VAL A 160 -0.29 -8.88 -12.30
CA VAL A 160 -0.43 -7.46 -11.95
C VAL A 160 0.85 -6.96 -11.30
N SER A 161 1.24 -5.71 -11.61
CA SER A 161 2.28 -4.98 -10.90
C SER A 161 1.88 -3.54 -10.63
N VAL A 162 2.46 -2.94 -9.60
CA VAL A 162 2.32 -1.51 -9.29
C VAL A 162 3.72 -0.90 -9.30
N ASN A 163 3.99 0.06 -10.17
CA ASN A 163 5.32 0.66 -10.37
C ASN A 163 6.43 -0.40 -10.43
N ASP A 164 6.24 -1.40 -11.29
CA ASP A 164 7.15 -2.54 -11.49
C ASP A 164 7.34 -3.47 -10.28
N GLN A 165 6.57 -3.28 -9.20
CA GLN A 165 6.47 -4.23 -8.10
C GLN A 165 5.43 -5.30 -8.44
N ARG A 166 5.87 -6.52 -8.82
CA ARG A 166 4.97 -7.66 -9.08
C ARG A 166 4.13 -7.96 -7.85
N LEU A 167 2.83 -8.09 -8.03
CA LEU A 167 1.93 -8.54 -6.98
C LEU A 167 1.76 -10.06 -7.03
N VAL A 168 1.90 -10.69 -5.87
CA VAL A 168 1.65 -12.11 -5.61
C VAL A 168 0.73 -12.24 -4.39
N ALA A 169 0.37 -13.46 -4.01
CA ALA A 169 -0.56 -13.70 -2.90
C ALA A 169 -0.15 -13.05 -1.56
N VAL A 170 1.15 -12.89 -1.32
CA VAL A 170 1.70 -12.30 -0.09
C VAL A 170 2.13 -10.85 -0.22
N SER A 171 1.82 -10.20 -1.34
CA SER A 171 2.21 -8.81 -1.61
C SER A 171 1.36 -7.83 -0.80
N PRO A 172 1.93 -7.08 0.15
CA PRO A 172 1.22 -6.02 0.83
C PRO A 172 1.18 -4.75 -0.02
N VAL A 173 0.02 -4.09 -0.05
CA VAL A 173 -0.15 -2.71 -0.50
C VAL A 173 -0.76 -1.95 0.67
N ARG A 174 -0.06 -0.96 1.23
CA ARG A 174 -0.50 -0.24 2.43
C ARG A 174 0.02 1.19 2.46
N CYS A 175 -0.73 2.09 3.09
CA CYS A 175 -0.24 3.41 3.46
C CYS A 175 0.54 3.37 4.79
N ALA A 176 1.62 4.13 4.86
CA ALA A 176 2.30 4.44 6.10
C ALA A 176 2.57 5.96 6.13
N GLY A 177 1.70 6.69 6.82
CA GLY A 177 1.63 8.14 6.71
C GLY A 177 1.24 8.55 5.27
N PRO A 178 1.92 9.53 4.66
CA PRO A 178 1.59 10.01 3.31
C PRO A 178 2.15 9.13 2.19
N THR A 179 2.80 8.01 2.49
CA THR A 179 3.50 7.19 1.51
C THR A 179 2.82 5.85 1.34
N VAL A 180 2.58 5.45 0.09
CA VAL A 180 2.13 4.11 -0.26
C VAL A 180 3.33 3.18 -0.34
N PHE A 181 3.23 2.01 0.27
CA PHE A 181 4.22 0.93 0.18
C PHE A 181 3.64 -0.25 -0.59
N VAL A 182 4.37 -0.73 -1.58
CA VAL A 182 4.09 -1.95 -2.32
C VAL A 182 5.27 -2.89 -2.13
N ASN A 183 5.03 -4.11 -1.66
CA ASN A 183 6.10 -5.07 -1.34
C ASN A 183 7.18 -4.47 -0.39
N ASN A 184 6.76 -3.64 0.56
CA ASN A 184 7.62 -2.88 1.46
C ASN A 184 8.53 -1.84 0.78
N THR A 185 8.34 -1.56 -0.51
CA THR A 185 9.04 -0.50 -1.25
C THR A 185 8.15 0.73 -1.32
N ALA A 186 8.66 1.89 -0.91
CA ALA A 186 7.95 3.16 -0.98
C ALA A 186 7.67 3.52 -2.44
N GLN A 187 6.44 3.93 -2.72
CA GLN A 187 5.98 4.35 -4.03
C GLN A 187 5.43 5.77 -3.98
N THR A 188 5.56 6.49 -5.07
CA THR A 188 5.04 7.85 -5.24
C THR A 188 4.18 7.92 -6.49
N PRO A 189 3.17 8.82 -6.54
CA PRO A 189 2.42 9.07 -7.77
C PRO A 189 3.33 9.61 -8.90
N PRO A 190 3.01 9.33 -10.16
CA PRO A 190 1.90 8.51 -10.62
C PRO A 190 2.10 7.03 -10.33
N TYR A 191 1.03 6.34 -9.87
CA TYR A 191 1.05 4.90 -9.69
C TYR A 191 0.63 4.23 -11.00
N GLN A 192 1.53 3.47 -11.61
CA GLN A 192 1.27 2.70 -12.81
C GLN A 192 0.93 1.26 -12.44
N ILE A 193 -0.34 0.87 -12.61
CA ILE A 193 -0.80 -0.51 -12.41
C ILE A 193 -0.83 -1.18 -13.76
N LYS A 194 0.10 -2.11 -14.02
CA LYS A 194 0.12 -2.93 -15.24
C LYS A 194 -0.57 -4.24 -14.97
N ALA A 195 -1.49 -4.66 -15.85
CA ALA A 195 -2.16 -5.95 -15.77
C ALA A 195 -2.11 -6.65 -17.12
N ILE A 196 -1.65 -7.91 -17.13
CA ILE A 196 -1.67 -8.80 -18.31
C ILE A 196 -2.96 -9.60 -18.28
N GLY A 197 -3.63 -9.68 -19.44
CA GLY A 197 -4.89 -10.39 -19.65
C GLY A 197 -5.57 -9.90 -20.94
N ASP A 198 -6.84 -10.27 -21.15
CA ASP A 198 -7.60 -9.74 -22.27
C ASP A 198 -7.86 -8.24 -22.11
N SER A 199 -7.19 -7.43 -22.93
CA SER A 199 -7.20 -5.96 -22.79
C SER A 199 -8.59 -5.35 -22.82
N LYS A 200 -9.51 -5.92 -23.61
CA LYS A 200 -10.87 -5.41 -23.76
C LYS A 200 -11.70 -5.71 -22.52
N THR A 201 -11.59 -6.92 -22.00
CA THR A 201 -12.29 -7.34 -20.78
C THR A 201 -11.79 -6.54 -19.57
N LEU A 202 -10.46 -6.35 -19.44
CA LEU A 202 -9.85 -5.58 -18.35
C LEU A 202 -10.26 -4.10 -18.41
N ASP A 203 -10.25 -3.49 -19.61
CA ASP A 203 -10.66 -2.10 -19.79
C ASP A 203 -12.17 -1.92 -19.50
N ALA A 204 -13.02 -2.82 -20.00
CA ALA A 204 -14.45 -2.79 -19.75
C ALA A 204 -14.79 -2.90 -18.25
N ALA A 205 -14.12 -3.78 -17.53
CA ALA A 205 -14.32 -3.95 -16.08
C ALA A 205 -13.99 -2.67 -15.30
N LEU A 206 -12.88 -2.01 -15.63
CA LEU A 206 -12.49 -0.76 -14.98
C LEU A 206 -13.46 0.40 -15.27
N ASN A 207 -14.09 0.41 -16.44
CA ASN A 207 -15.02 1.45 -16.86
C ASN A 207 -16.50 1.11 -16.54
N LEU A 208 -16.77 0.13 -15.69
CA LEU A 208 -18.12 -0.16 -15.21
C LEU A 208 -18.71 1.07 -14.49
N HIS A 209 -19.95 1.41 -14.84
CA HIS A 209 -20.63 2.54 -14.23
C HIS A 209 -20.80 2.34 -12.72
N GLY A 210 -20.41 3.36 -11.92
CA GLY A 210 -20.38 3.29 -10.45
C GLY A 210 -19.19 2.52 -9.88
N GLY A 211 -18.27 2.02 -10.73
CA GLY A 211 -17.04 1.35 -10.32
C GLY A 211 -15.98 2.30 -9.77
N ILE A 212 -14.78 1.74 -9.51
CA ILE A 212 -13.68 2.49 -8.89
C ILE A 212 -13.21 3.66 -9.76
N ALA A 213 -13.21 3.51 -11.09
CA ALA A 213 -12.84 4.59 -12.01
C ALA A 213 -13.76 5.81 -11.88
N ASP A 214 -15.08 5.57 -11.80
CA ASP A 214 -16.07 6.65 -11.62
C ASP A 214 -15.91 7.32 -10.26
N GLN A 215 -15.64 6.55 -9.21
CA GLN A 215 -15.42 7.08 -7.86
C GLN A 215 -14.21 8.03 -7.83
N ILE A 216 -13.07 7.61 -8.37
CA ILE A 216 -11.85 8.43 -8.41
C ILE A 216 -12.06 9.65 -9.32
N LYS A 217 -12.63 9.47 -10.53
CA LYS A 217 -12.90 10.54 -11.49
C LYS A 217 -13.95 11.55 -11.00
N SER A 218 -14.79 11.18 -10.02
CA SER A 218 -15.81 12.09 -9.47
C SER A 218 -15.20 13.29 -8.77
N PHE A 219 -14.02 13.13 -8.18
CA PHE A 219 -13.28 14.24 -7.59
C PHE A 219 -12.48 15.02 -8.65
N ASP A 220 -11.66 14.33 -9.43
CA ASP A 220 -10.87 14.93 -10.51
C ASP A 220 -10.63 13.87 -11.60
N LYS A 221 -11.07 14.20 -12.83
CA LYS A 221 -10.90 13.29 -13.98
C LYS A 221 -9.44 12.96 -14.29
N GLY A 222 -8.50 13.83 -13.90
CA GLY A 222 -7.08 13.64 -14.09
C GLY A 222 -6.45 12.61 -13.14
N MET A 223 -7.18 12.16 -12.12
CA MET A 223 -6.65 11.19 -11.15
C MET A 223 -6.63 9.75 -11.67
N PHE A 224 -7.40 9.42 -12.70
CA PHE A 224 -7.52 8.07 -13.23
C PHE A 224 -7.43 8.06 -14.75
N GLY A 225 -6.51 7.29 -15.29
CA GLY A 225 -6.37 6.97 -16.71
C GLY A 225 -6.22 5.47 -16.94
N VAL A 226 -6.70 4.97 -18.06
CA VAL A 226 -6.48 3.59 -18.49
C VAL A 226 -6.15 3.56 -19.98
N ASP A 227 -5.09 2.81 -20.32
CA ASP A 227 -4.63 2.59 -21.68
C ASP A 227 -4.50 1.10 -21.94
N THR A 228 -4.97 0.64 -23.12
CA THR A 228 -4.76 -0.75 -23.55
C THR A 228 -3.39 -0.89 -24.21
N ALA A 229 -2.72 -2.01 -23.96
CA ALA A 229 -1.42 -2.30 -24.52
C ALA A 229 -1.41 -3.70 -25.16
N LYS A 230 -0.79 -3.81 -26.35
CA LYS A 230 -0.61 -5.11 -27.04
C LYS A 230 0.52 -5.93 -26.45
N HIS A 231 1.46 -5.27 -25.79
CA HIS A 231 2.65 -5.91 -25.22
C HIS A 231 3.07 -5.19 -23.95
N LEU A 232 2.89 -5.85 -22.85
CA LEU A 232 3.36 -5.43 -21.52
C LEU A 232 4.38 -6.43 -21.02
N VAL A 233 5.37 -5.94 -20.26
CA VAL A 233 6.29 -6.78 -19.51
C VAL A 233 6.09 -6.47 -18.03
N ILE A 234 5.84 -7.50 -17.25
CA ILE A 234 5.74 -7.43 -15.79
C ILE A 234 6.88 -8.25 -15.20
N PRO A 235 7.72 -7.67 -14.32
CA PRO A 235 8.88 -8.35 -13.76
C PRO A 235 8.48 -9.52 -12.83
N ALA A 236 9.45 -10.33 -12.48
CA ALA A 236 9.30 -11.33 -11.42
C ALA A 236 9.14 -10.65 -10.05
N TYR A 237 8.44 -11.30 -9.14
CA TYR A 237 8.42 -10.90 -7.74
C TYR A 237 9.82 -11.01 -7.14
N SER A 238 10.27 -9.97 -6.46
CA SER A 238 11.62 -9.85 -5.90
C SER A 238 11.69 -10.08 -4.39
N GLY A 239 10.54 -10.28 -3.72
CA GLY A 239 10.48 -10.54 -2.28
C GLY A 239 10.67 -12.00 -1.90
N ALA A 240 10.82 -12.28 -0.61
CA ALA A 240 10.91 -13.66 -0.10
C ALA A 240 9.53 -14.33 -0.10
N VAL A 241 9.42 -15.53 -0.63
CA VAL A 241 8.19 -16.36 -0.65
C VAL A 241 8.34 -17.59 0.24
N GLN A 242 9.22 -17.59 1.23
CA GLN A 242 9.40 -18.74 2.10
C GLN A 242 8.42 -18.71 3.27
N PRO A 243 7.47 -19.66 3.35
CA PRO A 243 6.60 -19.81 4.51
C PRO A 243 7.44 -20.24 5.73
N LYS A 244 7.29 -19.52 6.86
CA LYS A 244 7.95 -19.85 8.12
C LYS A 244 7.11 -20.81 8.97
N TYR A 245 5.79 -20.72 8.86
CA TYR A 245 4.85 -21.45 9.70
C TYR A 245 3.90 -22.33 8.91
N ALA A 246 3.67 -22.04 7.61
CA ALA A 246 2.80 -22.85 6.78
C ALA A 246 3.57 -24.06 6.23
N ALA A 247 2.97 -25.24 6.34
CA ALA A 247 3.46 -26.48 5.77
C ALA A 247 2.34 -27.15 4.95
N PRO A 248 2.65 -27.99 3.97
CA PRO A 248 1.65 -28.77 3.24
C PRO A 248 0.83 -29.64 4.21
N ALA A 249 -0.50 -29.66 4.01
CA ALA A 249 -1.36 -30.55 4.77
C ALA A 249 -1.07 -32.04 4.41
N PRO A 250 -1.21 -32.98 5.37
CA PRO A 250 -1.07 -34.40 5.08
C PRO A 250 -1.98 -34.86 3.94
N ALA A 251 -1.54 -35.82 3.14
CA ALA A 251 -2.30 -36.32 1.98
C ALA A 251 -3.69 -36.85 2.34
N SER A 252 -3.89 -37.35 3.56
CA SER A 252 -5.19 -37.79 4.09
C SER A 252 -6.22 -36.66 4.19
N MET A 253 -5.80 -35.42 4.44
CA MET A 253 -6.69 -34.24 4.50
C MET A 253 -6.98 -33.67 3.10
N GLN A 254 -6.08 -33.86 2.13
CA GLN A 254 -6.27 -33.40 0.76
C GLN A 254 -7.34 -34.20 0.02
N ALA A 255 -7.46 -35.50 0.29
CA ALA A 255 -8.50 -36.38 -0.28
C ALA A 255 -9.91 -36.05 0.21
N SER A 256 -10.07 -35.56 1.44
CA SER A 256 -11.37 -35.21 2.01
C SER A 256 -11.98 -33.94 1.40
N SER A 257 -11.16 -32.98 1.02
CA SER A 257 -11.63 -31.73 0.39
C SER A 257 -12.10 -31.92 -1.07
N ALA A 258 -11.50 -32.87 -1.80
CA ALA A 258 -11.92 -33.22 -3.15
C ALA A 258 -13.30 -33.88 -3.20
N GLN A 259 -13.71 -34.61 -2.17
CA GLN A 259 -15.02 -35.25 -2.10
C GLN A 259 -16.18 -34.28 -1.78
N ILE A 260 -15.90 -33.14 -1.16
CA ILE A 260 -16.91 -32.10 -0.89
C ILE A 260 -17.25 -31.34 -2.17
N SER A 261 -16.25 -31.08 -3.04
CA SER A 261 -16.42 -30.38 -4.31
C SER A 261 -17.19 -31.20 -5.38
N SER A 262 -17.25 -32.53 -5.24
CA SER A 262 -17.98 -33.39 -6.20
C SER A 262 -19.45 -33.62 -5.84
N ARG A 263 -19.96 -33.05 -4.73
CA ARG A 263 -21.35 -33.20 -4.25
C ARG A 263 -22.18 -31.92 -4.34
N SER A 264 -21.62 -30.83 -4.86
CA SER A 264 -22.29 -29.57 -5.19
C SER A 264 -22.42 -29.42 -6.71
#